data_3293f78187f30f3e31bdb91ba3f5c197
#
_entry.id   3293f78187f30f3e31bdb91ba3f5c197
#
_cell.length_a   1.000
_cell.length_b   1.000
_cell.length_c   1.000
_cell.angle_alpha   90.00
_cell.angle_beta   90.00
_cell.angle_gamma   90.00
#
_symmetry.space_group_name_H-M   'P 1'
#
loop_
_entity.id
_entity.type
_entity.pdbx_description
1 polymer ?
#
loop_
_entity_poly.entity_id
_entity_poly.type
_entity_poly.pdbx_seq_one_letter_code
_entity_poly.pdbx_strand_id
1 'polypeptide(L)'
;PVDNLIDEIGRDRFMGNALTEMTAEDGNCYGVPLYLNTEAMWYRKDLLEKYDLDVPTTWEEMYEAAKIITDGENGEVYGAAMPMGTNDLLATRWLHLYVRSAGETLITEDGKANLTSQTALDGINYWVKVYKDCSPADAMNYNTLDEATLYYQGKLCFDFNTGFHISGVEANRPDLMEYIDCAPIPRVNEGDPEVGCETNTTPLVIWKNSKHPEICEEFIKFFYDEDRYVDFLLSVPVGMMSGLKGVTDSATYQANETVQNFQHADQVLNQMLEGSTSIGMEYGPRAEAGLLTSQRVIEKMFQDIVINGTPVEEAAQAAEDQLNELFATVN
;
A
#
# COMPACT_ATOMS: atom_id res chain seq x y z
N PRO A 1 0.16 14.15 -23.14
CA PRO A 1 -0.51 14.87 -22.04
C PRO A 1 -2.02 14.80 -22.17
N VAL A 2 -2.71 14.78 -21.03
CA VAL A 2 -4.19 14.76 -20.94
C VAL A 2 -4.75 15.95 -20.14
N ASP A 3 -3.97 17.02 -20.02
CA ASP A 3 -4.32 18.21 -19.24
C ASP A 3 -5.64 18.83 -19.66
N ASN A 4 -5.87 18.97 -20.97
CA ASN A 4 -7.15 19.52 -21.47
C ASN A 4 -8.34 18.66 -21.03
N LEU A 5 -8.18 17.33 -21.02
CA LEU A 5 -9.23 16.40 -20.59
C LEU A 5 -9.50 16.54 -19.08
N ILE A 6 -8.44 16.67 -18.27
CA ILE A 6 -8.56 16.91 -16.83
C ILE A 6 -9.27 18.24 -16.56
N ASP A 7 -8.95 19.29 -17.33
CA ASP A 7 -9.58 20.61 -17.19
C ASP A 7 -11.07 20.57 -17.60
N GLU A 8 -11.44 19.80 -18.63
CA GLU A 8 -12.84 19.60 -19.05
C GLU A 8 -13.65 18.80 -18.00
N ILE A 9 -13.04 17.81 -17.32
CA ILE A 9 -13.68 17.07 -16.22
C ILE A 9 -13.81 17.97 -14.98
N GLY A 10 -12.89 18.92 -14.80
CA GLY A 10 -12.77 19.83 -13.68
C GLY A 10 -11.58 19.48 -12.78
N ARG A 11 -10.43 20.07 -13.06
CA ARG A 11 -9.15 19.83 -12.36
C ARG A 11 -9.25 19.98 -10.84
N ASP A 12 -10.02 20.94 -10.36
CA ASP A 12 -10.23 21.24 -8.95
C ASP A 12 -11.09 20.18 -8.20
N ARG A 13 -11.80 19.34 -8.96
CA ARG A 13 -12.54 18.20 -8.39
C ARG A 13 -11.63 17.06 -7.98
N PHE A 14 -10.46 16.90 -8.59
CA PHE A 14 -9.54 15.79 -8.28
C PHE A 14 -8.87 15.96 -6.92
N MET A 15 -8.55 14.85 -6.29
CA MET A 15 -7.68 14.81 -5.12
C MET A 15 -6.27 15.26 -5.52
N GLY A 16 -5.63 16.08 -4.67
CA GLY A 16 -4.35 16.69 -5.02
C GLY A 16 -3.22 15.68 -5.23
N ASN A 17 -3.12 14.68 -4.35
CA ASN A 17 -2.14 13.61 -4.46
C ASN A 17 -2.31 12.79 -5.75
N ALA A 18 -3.55 12.48 -6.15
CA ALA A 18 -3.84 11.73 -7.37
C ALA A 18 -3.31 12.43 -8.64
N LEU A 19 -3.47 13.75 -8.73
CA LEU A 19 -2.93 14.51 -9.87
C LEU A 19 -1.40 14.62 -9.81
N THR A 20 -0.81 14.73 -8.62
CA THR A 20 0.66 14.76 -8.47
C THR A 20 1.29 13.48 -9.03
N GLU A 21 0.71 12.33 -8.73
CA GLU A 21 1.19 11.03 -9.24
C GLU A 21 1.06 10.89 -10.77
N MET A 22 0.10 11.58 -11.37
CA MET A 22 -0.09 11.57 -12.83
C MET A 22 0.73 12.62 -13.56
N THR A 23 1.40 13.51 -12.84
CA THR A 23 2.19 14.61 -13.38
C THR A 23 3.65 14.18 -13.53
N ALA A 24 4.20 14.32 -14.75
CA ALA A 24 5.61 14.05 -15.01
C ALA A 24 6.48 15.29 -14.70
N GLU A 25 7.80 15.15 -14.75
CA GLU A 25 8.78 16.23 -14.51
C GLU A 25 8.62 17.44 -15.45
N ASP A 26 8.06 17.23 -16.64
CA ASP A 26 7.75 18.32 -17.59
C ASP A 26 6.50 19.14 -17.19
N GLY A 27 5.86 18.79 -16.08
CA GLY A 27 4.68 19.45 -15.54
C GLY A 27 3.36 19.07 -16.20
N ASN A 28 3.36 18.13 -17.16
CA ASN A 28 2.15 17.66 -17.83
C ASN A 28 1.60 16.39 -17.16
N CYS A 29 0.26 16.26 -17.13
CA CYS A 29 -0.42 15.06 -16.71
C CYS A 29 -0.52 14.05 -17.86
N TYR A 30 -0.20 12.78 -17.60
CA TYR A 30 -0.23 11.69 -18.57
C TYR A 30 -1.27 10.62 -18.29
N GLY A 31 -2.01 10.74 -17.19
CA GLY A 31 -3.12 9.87 -16.82
C GLY A 31 -4.24 10.64 -16.15
N VAL A 32 -5.45 10.12 -16.23
CA VAL A 32 -6.62 10.65 -15.51
C VAL A 32 -6.87 9.70 -14.34
N PRO A 33 -6.78 10.16 -13.06
CA PRO A 33 -6.94 9.31 -11.88
C PRO A 33 -8.31 8.65 -11.85
N LEU A 34 -8.40 7.33 -12.01
CA LEU A 34 -9.67 6.60 -12.00
C LEU A 34 -10.14 6.28 -10.58
N TYR A 35 -9.27 5.69 -9.78
CA TYR A 35 -9.49 5.45 -8.36
C TYR A 35 -8.15 5.41 -7.62
N LEU A 36 -8.22 5.54 -6.32
CA LEU A 36 -7.09 5.49 -5.41
C LEU A 36 -7.16 4.23 -4.55
N ASN A 37 -5.99 3.80 -4.10
CA ASN A 37 -5.85 2.83 -3.02
C ASN A 37 -4.90 3.42 -1.98
N THR A 38 -5.16 3.14 -0.73
CA THR A 38 -4.21 3.35 0.36
C THR A 38 -4.19 2.14 1.26
N GLU A 39 -3.15 1.98 2.02
CA GLU A 39 -2.97 0.84 2.88
C GLU A 39 -3.27 1.17 4.33
N ALA A 40 -3.84 0.19 5.02
CA ALA A 40 -4.05 0.18 6.44
C ALA A 40 -3.62 -1.18 7.00
N MET A 41 -3.45 -1.28 8.31
CA MET A 41 -3.21 -2.54 8.98
C MET A 41 -4.56 -3.26 9.19
N TRP A 42 -4.84 -4.27 8.35
CA TRP A 42 -5.99 -5.18 8.52
C TRP A 42 -5.70 -6.17 9.62
N TYR A 43 -6.72 -6.52 10.42
CA TYR A 43 -6.57 -7.45 11.53
C TYR A 43 -7.82 -8.31 11.77
N ARG A 44 -7.63 -9.42 12.47
CA ARG A 44 -8.65 -10.39 12.85
C ARG A 44 -9.07 -10.18 14.31
N LYS A 45 -10.24 -9.58 14.53
CA LYS A 45 -10.82 -9.31 15.86
C LYS A 45 -10.94 -10.55 16.73
N ASP A 46 -11.39 -11.68 16.15
CA ASP A 46 -11.55 -12.94 16.86
C ASP A 46 -10.22 -13.52 17.37
N LEU A 47 -9.13 -13.33 16.66
CA LEU A 47 -7.81 -13.76 17.12
C LEU A 47 -7.29 -12.84 18.24
N LEU A 48 -7.47 -11.52 18.12
CA LEU A 48 -7.12 -10.60 19.19
C LEU A 48 -7.91 -10.91 20.47
N GLU A 49 -9.22 -11.09 20.37
CA GLU A 49 -10.08 -11.47 21.49
C GLU A 49 -9.68 -12.82 22.10
N LYS A 50 -9.39 -13.82 21.27
CA LYS A 50 -8.96 -15.17 21.72
C LYS A 50 -7.71 -15.12 22.62
N TYR A 51 -6.79 -14.22 22.33
CA TYR A 51 -5.52 -14.09 23.05
C TYR A 51 -5.47 -12.91 24.03
N ASP A 52 -6.61 -12.24 24.28
CA ASP A 52 -6.73 -11.08 25.18
C ASP A 52 -5.75 -9.95 24.81
N LEU A 53 -5.73 -9.61 23.50
CA LEU A 53 -4.85 -8.60 22.92
C LEU A 53 -5.65 -7.39 22.44
N ASP A 54 -5.11 -6.21 22.63
CA ASP A 54 -5.62 -4.97 22.04
C ASP A 54 -5.16 -4.84 20.56
N VAL A 55 -5.82 -3.94 19.82
CA VAL A 55 -5.39 -3.58 18.45
C VAL A 55 -4.07 -2.82 18.56
N PRO A 56 -2.98 -3.31 17.93
CA PRO A 56 -1.68 -2.67 18.02
C PRO A 56 -1.68 -1.25 17.44
N THR A 57 -0.97 -0.34 18.09
CA THR A 57 -0.77 1.05 17.63
C THR A 57 0.68 1.33 17.25
N THR A 58 1.60 0.47 17.69
CA THR A 58 3.02 0.54 17.37
C THR A 58 3.52 -0.74 16.69
N TRP A 59 4.63 -0.65 15.98
CA TRP A 59 5.26 -1.80 15.33
C TRP A 59 5.68 -2.87 16.34
N GLU A 60 6.15 -2.50 17.53
CA GLU A 60 6.54 -3.48 18.54
C GLU A 60 5.31 -4.21 19.12
N GLU A 61 4.21 -3.49 19.41
CA GLU A 61 2.95 -4.12 19.84
C GLU A 61 2.42 -5.10 18.77
N MET A 62 2.50 -4.70 17.49
CA MET A 62 2.08 -5.55 16.37
C MET A 62 2.93 -6.83 16.29
N TYR A 63 4.26 -6.71 16.43
CA TYR A 63 5.14 -7.88 16.44
C TYR A 63 4.84 -8.80 17.62
N GLU A 64 4.69 -8.25 18.85
CA GLU A 64 4.38 -9.05 20.04
C GLU A 64 3.05 -9.80 19.89
N ALA A 65 2.01 -9.11 19.43
CA ALA A 65 0.72 -9.72 19.14
C ALA A 65 0.81 -10.81 18.05
N ALA A 66 1.50 -10.51 16.95
CA ALA A 66 1.73 -11.47 15.86
C ALA A 66 2.45 -12.74 16.34
N LYS A 67 3.44 -12.57 17.20
CA LYS A 67 4.20 -13.70 17.75
C LYS A 67 3.35 -14.57 18.69
N ILE A 68 2.58 -13.94 19.59
CA ILE A 68 1.67 -14.67 20.51
C ILE A 68 0.68 -15.50 19.70
N ILE A 69 0.09 -14.93 18.65
CA ILE A 69 -0.88 -15.62 17.79
C ILE A 69 -0.20 -16.77 17.04
N THR A 70 0.94 -16.52 16.41
CA THR A 70 1.69 -17.56 15.67
C THR A 70 2.03 -18.76 16.56
N ASP A 71 2.57 -18.50 17.76
CA ASP A 71 2.92 -19.52 18.73
C ASP A 71 1.67 -20.28 19.23
N GLY A 72 0.57 -19.57 19.45
CA GLY A 72 -0.68 -20.14 19.95
C GLY A 72 -1.45 -20.96 18.93
N GLU A 73 -1.38 -20.60 17.66
CA GLU A 73 -2.06 -21.28 16.54
C GLU A 73 -1.26 -22.47 15.97
N ASN A 74 -0.04 -22.70 16.43
CA ASN A 74 0.80 -23.86 16.07
C ASN A 74 0.98 -24.06 14.55
N GLY A 75 1.08 -22.98 13.78
CA GLY A 75 1.24 -22.98 12.32
C GLY A 75 -0.05 -23.14 11.50
N GLU A 76 -1.22 -23.20 12.14
CA GLU A 76 -2.52 -23.15 11.47
C GLU A 76 -2.84 -21.72 10.98
N VAL A 77 -2.49 -20.72 11.80
CA VAL A 77 -2.58 -19.29 11.50
C VAL A 77 -1.26 -18.63 11.89
N TYR A 78 -0.82 -17.70 11.09
CA TYR A 78 0.34 -16.86 11.35
C TYR A 78 -0.09 -15.46 11.80
N GLY A 79 0.71 -14.84 12.67
CA GLY A 79 0.42 -13.48 13.11
C GLY A 79 0.53 -12.48 11.97
N ALA A 80 1.59 -12.60 11.16
CA ALA A 80 1.83 -11.77 9.99
C ALA A 80 2.65 -12.54 8.96
N ALA A 81 2.75 -12.00 7.74
CA ALA A 81 3.69 -12.48 6.73
C ALA A 81 4.64 -11.36 6.31
N MET A 82 5.91 -11.71 6.04
CA MET A 82 6.86 -10.83 5.35
C MET A 82 7.17 -11.40 3.97
N PRO A 83 6.45 -10.97 2.93
CA PRO A 83 6.64 -11.46 1.57
C PRO A 83 7.90 -10.86 0.94
N MET A 84 8.70 -11.69 0.26
CA MET A 84 9.99 -11.29 -0.34
C MET A 84 10.14 -11.78 -1.78
N GLY A 85 9.04 -12.13 -2.46
CA GLY A 85 9.08 -12.62 -3.83
C GLY A 85 9.62 -11.58 -4.81
N THR A 86 10.65 -11.94 -5.60
CA THR A 86 11.28 -11.01 -6.55
C THR A 86 10.46 -10.73 -7.81
N ASN A 87 9.29 -11.31 -7.92
CA ASN A 87 8.31 -11.03 -8.98
C ASN A 87 7.31 -9.91 -8.62
N ASP A 88 7.42 -9.34 -7.43
CA ASP A 88 6.58 -8.27 -6.92
C ASP A 88 7.41 -7.26 -6.08
N LEU A 89 6.82 -6.20 -5.58
CA LEU A 89 7.46 -5.12 -4.81
C LEU A 89 7.07 -5.12 -3.31
N LEU A 90 6.56 -6.23 -2.79
CA LEU A 90 5.94 -6.26 -1.47
C LEU A 90 6.96 -6.02 -0.33
N ALA A 91 8.18 -6.53 -0.43
CA ALA A 91 9.21 -6.23 0.56
C ALA A 91 9.62 -4.75 0.55
N THR A 92 9.67 -4.13 -0.64
CA THR A 92 9.87 -2.68 -0.77
C THR A 92 8.74 -1.92 -0.08
N ARG A 93 7.48 -2.34 -0.28
CA ARG A 93 6.31 -1.72 0.33
C ARG A 93 6.31 -1.85 1.85
N TRP A 94 6.55 -3.03 2.40
CA TRP A 94 6.62 -3.25 3.85
C TRP A 94 7.73 -2.41 4.51
N LEU A 95 8.91 -2.35 3.90
CA LEU A 95 9.98 -1.47 4.40
C LEU A 95 9.57 0.01 4.30
N HIS A 96 8.92 0.41 3.20
CA HIS A 96 8.41 1.77 3.03
C HIS A 96 7.43 2.16 4.12
N LEU A 97 6.46 1.28 4.47
CA LEU A 97 5.50 1.56 5.54
C LEU A 97 6.19 1.87 6.87
N TYR A 98 7.21 1.06 7.24
CA TYR A 98 7.97 1.31 8.45
C TYR A 98 8.74 2.64 8.41
N VAL A 99 9.48 2.87 7.34
CA VAL A 99 10.32 4.07 7.18
C VAL A 99 9.46 5.34 7.12
N ARG A 100 8.32 5.30 6.42
CA ARG A 100 7.38 6.43 6.36
C ARG A 100 6.71 6.72 7.70
N SER A 101 6.31 5.70 8.44
CA SER A 101 5.72 5.87 9.79
C SER A 101 6.71 6.49 10.77
N ALA A 102 8.01 6.35 10.53
CA ALA A 102 9.09 7.03 11.27
C ALA A 102 9.39 8.45 10.77
N GLY A 103 8.72 8.92 9.71
CA GLY A 103 8.92 10.26 9.12
C GLY A 103 10.07 10.35 8.11
N GLU A 104 10.67 9.22 7.70
CA GLU A 104 11.73 9.18 6.68
C GLU A 104 11.22 8.66 5.34
N THR A 105 12.10 8.55 4.35
CA THR A 105 11.80 8.11 2.98
C THR A 105 12.87 7.16 2.47
N LEU A 106 12.52 6.27 1.52
CA LEU A 106 13.48 5.37 0.86
C LEU A 106 14.32 6.06 -0.21
N ILE A 107 13.88 7.24 -0.68
CA ILE A 107 14.67 8.12 -1.55
C ILE A 107 14.76 9.48 -0.86
N THR A 108 15.96 9.98 -0.69
CA THR A 108 16.20 11.30 -0.10
C THR A 108 15.76 12.44 -1.03
N GLU A 109 15.62 13.65 -0.50
CA GLU A 109 15.24 14.83 -1.30
C GLU A 109 16.20 15.07 -2.47
N ASP A 110 17.50 14.79 -2.31
CA ASP A 110 18.54 14.91 -3.34
C ASP A 110 18.61 13.69 -4.29
N GLY A 111 17.62 12.77 -4.25
CA GLY A 111 17.46 11.69 -5.21
C GLY A 111 18.36 10.48 -4.98
N LYS A 112 18.82 10.23 -3.76
CA LYS A 112 19.61 9.05 -3.41
C LYS A 112 18.81 8.03 -2.67
N ALA A 113 19.20 6.76 -2.80
CA ALA A 113 18.67 5.69 -1.99
C ALA A 113 19.06 5.89 -0.52
N ASN A 114 18.16 5.51 0.40
CA ASN A 114 18.31 5.68 1.84
C ASN A 114 17.97 4.36 2.56
N LEU A 115 18.85 3.37 2.43
CA LEU A 115 18.70 2.06 3.07
C LEU A 115 19.66 1.86 4.26
N THR A 116 20.62 2.78 4.44
CA THR A 116 21.63 2.71 5.51
C THR A 116 21.39 3.70 6.64
N SER A 117 20.33 4.53 6.57
CA SER A 117 19.90 5.31 7.74
C SER A 117 19.52 4.41 8.91
N GLN A 118 19.61 4.91 10.15
CA GLN A 118 19.24 4.11 11.32
C GLN A 118 17.79 3.64 11.21
N THR A 119 16.87 4.49 10.78
CA THR A 119 15.46 4.16 10.58
C THR A 119 15.27 3.04 9.55
N ALA A 120 15.97 3.08 8.43
CA ALA A 120 15.88 2.02 7.42
C ALA A 120 16.46 0.70 7.96
N LEU A 121 17.60 0.74 8.65
CA LEU A 121 18.19 -0.45 9.29
C LEU A 121 17.27 -1.05 10.37
N ASP A 122 16.62 -0.21 11.17
CA ASP A 122 15.64 -0.65 12.18
C ASP A 122 14.44 -1.32 11.49
N GLY A 123 13.93 -0.75 10.41
CA GLY A 123 12.85 -1.33 9.60
C GLY A 123 13.24 -2.66 8.97
N ILE A 124 14.45 -2.78 8.42
CA ILE A 124 14.96 -4.03 7.86
C ILE A 124 15.05 -5.10 8.96
N ASN A 125 15.64 -4.77 10.11
CA ASN A 125 15.74 -5.68 11.25
C ASN A 125 14.35 -6.10 11.77
N TYR A 126 13.41 -5.16 11.85
CA TYR A 126 12.02 -5.44 12.24
C TYR A 126 11.37 -6.48 11.32
N TRP A 127 11.42 -6.29 10.00
CA TRP A 127 10.80 -7.20 9.05
C TRP A 127 11.50 -8.56 8.96
N VAL A 128 12.83 -8.60 9.16
CA VAL A 128 13.58 -9.86 9.31
C VAL A 128 13.13 -10.62 10.56
N LYS A 129 12.87 -9.92 11.68
CA LYS A 129 12.34 -10.49 12.92
C LYS A 129 10.93 -11.04 12.70
N VAL A 130 10.03 -10.28 12.06
CA VAL A 130 8.66 -10.72 11.71
C VAL A 130 8.71 -11.96 10.80
N TYR A 131 9.58 -11.99 9.79
CA TYR A 131 9.75 -13.18 8.94
C TYR A 131 10.12 -14.42 9.73
N LYS A 132 11.09 -14.31 10.62
CA LYS A 132 11.61 -15.46 11.39
C LYS A 132 10.63 -16.02 12.41
N ASP A 133 9.87 -15.13 13.05
CA ASP A 133 9.07 -15.48 14.23
C ASP A 133 7.57 -15.59 13.95
N CYS A 134 7.07 -14.92 12.93
CA CYS A 134 5.62 -14.75 12.73
C CYS A 134 5.12 -15.19 11.34
N SER A 135 6.02 -15.46 10.38
CA SER A 135 5.65 -15.70 8.98
C SER A 135 5.75 -17.18 8.58
N PRO A 136 4.97 -17.62 7.57
CA PRO A 136 5.24 -18.88 6.90
C PRO A 136 6.66 -18.90 6.31
N ALA A 137 7.35 -20.01 6.40
CA ALA A 137 8.73 -20.11 5.89
C ALA A 137 8.84 -19.88 4.37
N ASP A 138 7.78 -20.14 3.61
CA ASP A 138 7.71 -19.92 2.16
C ASP A 138 7.30 -18.48 1.76
N ALA A 139 7.03 -17.62 2.73
CA ALA A 139 6.74 -16.19 2.49
C ALA A 139 7.88 -15.48 1.74
N MET A 140 9.11 -16.02 1.80
CA MET A 140 10.23 -15.53 0.98
C MET A 140 9.95 -15.54 -0.53
N ASN A 141 8.95 -16.28 -1.01
CA ASN A 141 8.59 -16.40 -2.42
C ASN A 141 7.25 -15.72 -2.73
N TYR A 142 6.53 -15.19 -1.73
CA TYR A 142 5.19 -14.66 -1.92
C TYR A 142 5.21 -13.33 -2.67
N ASN A 143 4.23 -13.18 -3.55
CA ASN A 143 3.81 -11.93 -4.15
C ASN A 143 2.52 -11.42 -3.47
N THR A 144 1.99 -10.27 -3.91
CA THR A 144 0.77 -9.65 -3.39
C THR A 144 -0.42 -10.61 -3.35
N LEU A 145 -0.61 -11.46 -4.39
CA LEU A 145 -1.75 -12.37 -4.44
C LEU A 145 -1.57 -13.57 -3.49
N ASP A 146 -0.35 -14.05 -3.34
CA ASP A 146 -0.05 -15.16 -2.44
C ASP A 146 -0.32 -14.76 -0.99
N GLU A 147 0.16 -13.58 -0.59
CA GLU A 147 0.00 -13.04 0.75
C GLU A 147 -1.46 -12.69 1.05
N ALA A 148 -2.12 -11.90 0.18
CA ALA A 148 -3.53 -11.58 0.34
C ALA A 148 -4.41 -12.85 0.40
N THR A 149 -4.07 -13.90 -0.36
CA THR A 149 -4.79 -15.19 -0.32
C THR A 149 -4.71 -15.84 1.05
N LEU A 150 -3.58 -15.75 1.77
CA LEU A 150 -3.50 -16.26 3.14
C LEU A 150 -4.47 -15.52 4.06
N TYR A 151 -4.53 -14.19 3.96
CA TYR A 151 -5.49 -13.39 4.72
C TYR A 151 -6.93 -13.78 4.37
N TYR A 152 -7.27 -13.88 3.08
CA TYR A 152 -8.60 -14.29 2.62
C TYR A 152 -9.01 -15.68 3.10
N GLN A 153 -8.04 -16.58 3.27
CA GLN A 153 -8.28 -17.92 3.83
C GLN A 153 -8.35 -17.93 5.37
N GLY A 154 -8.15 -16.79 6.03
CA GLY A 154 -8.14 -16.67 7.49
C GLY A 154 -6.86 -17.21 8.14
N LYS A 155 -5.76 -17.30 7.39
CA LYS A 155 -4.48 -17.83 7.84
C LYS A 155 -3.48 -16.76 8.30
N LEU A 156 -3.84 -15.48 8.21
CA LEU A 156 -3.10 -14.37 8.79
C LEU A 156 -3.98 -13.61 9.77
N CYS A 157 -3.37 -13.09 10.84
CA CYS A 157 -4.02 -12.15 11.74
C CYS A 157 -3.87 -10.73 11.25
N PHE A 158 -2.64 -10.30 10.95
CA PHE A 158 -2.33 -8.96 10.46
C PHE A 158 -1.86 -9.01 9.01
N ASP A 159 -2.36 -8.06 8.21
CA ASP A 159 -1.92 -7.80 6.84
C ASP A 159 -1.96 -6.31 6.56
N PHE A 160 -1.08 -5.83 5.68
CA PHE A 160 -1.04 -4.45 5.21
C PHE A 160 -1.56 -4.39 3.79
N ASN A 161 -2.78 -3.91 3.64
CA ASN A 161 -3.44 -3.92 2.35
C ASN A 161 -4.54 -2.86 2.27
N THR A 162 -5.20 -2.80 1.13
CA THR A 162 -6.26 -1.86 0.81
C THR A 162 -7.64 -2.41 1.17
N GLY A 163 -8.68 -1.60 1.00
CA GLY A 163 -10.08 -2.02 1.21
C GLY A 163 -10.56 -3.19 0.32
N PHE A 164 -9.76 -3.64 -0.67
CA PHE A 164 -10.03 -4.86 -1.44
C PHE A 164 -10.09 -6.12 -0.57
N HIS A 165 -9.53 -6.08 0.64
CA HIS A 165 -9.61 -7.19 1.58
C HIS A 165 -11.05 -7.57 1.94
N ILE A 166 -11.97 -6.61 2.00
CA ILE A 166 -13.39 -6.87 2.26
C ILE A 166 -13.93 -7.86 1.21
N SER A 167 -13.80 -7.51 -0.08
CA SER A 167 -14.28 -8.39 -1.17
C SER A 167 -13.52 -9.72 -1.23
N GLY A 168 -12.24 -9.72 -0.93
CA GLY A 168 -11.42 -10.94 -0.89
C GLY A 168 -11.88 -11.92 0.18
N VAL A 169 -12.13 -11.43 1.40
CA VAL A 169 -12.65 -12.26 2.51
C VAL A 169 -14.09 -12.68 2.24
N GLU A 170 -14.96 -11.80 1.75
CA GLU A 170 -16.34 -12.13 1.39
C GLU A 170 -16.42 -13.30 0.40
N ALA A 171 -15.55 -13.30 -0.62
CA ALA A 171 -15.52 -14.34 -1.64
C ALA A 171 -14.96 -15.68 -1.15
N ASN A 172 -14.04 -15.69 -0.18
CA ASN A 172 -13.31 -16.88 0.26
C ASN A 172 -13.79 -17.42 1.61
N ARG A 173 -14.08 -16.53 2.56
CA ARG A 173 -14.45 -16.85 3.94
C ARG A 173 -15.51 -15.86 4.46
N PRO A 174 -16.74 -15.90 3.91
CA PRO A 174 -17.82 -14.99 4.33
C PRO A 174 -18.15 -15.11 5.82
N ASP A 175 -17.83 -16.22 6.45
CA ASP A 175 -17.92 -16.41 7.90
C ASP A 175 -16.96 -15.54 8.73
N LEU A 176 -15.92 -14.98 8.11
CA LEU A 176 -14.97 -14.10 8.77
C LEU A 176 -15.29 -12.60 8.63
N MET A 177 -16.31 -12.24 7.85
CA MET A 177 -16.63 -10.83 7.56
C MET A 177 -16.90 -9.99 8.82
N GLU A 178 -17.49 -10.55 9.85
CA GLU A 178 -17.75 -9.87 11.11
C GLU A 178 -16.49 -9.68 11.97
N TYR A 179 -15.42 -10.43 11.66
CA TYR A 179 -14.17 -10.43 12.43
C TYR A 179 -13.04 -9.65 11.80
N ILE A 180 -13.18 -9.18 10.57
CA ILE A 180 -12.16 -8.32 9.96
C ILE A 180 -12.44 -6.84 10.21
N ASP A 181 -11.37 -6.07 10.39
CA ASP A 181 -11.38 -4.62 10.45
C ASP A 181 -9.98 -4.09 10.13
N CYS A 182 -9.80 -2.78 10.04
CA CYS A 182 -8.47 -2.21 9.89
C CYS A 182 -8.22 -1.06 10.88
N ALA A 183 -6.94 -0.78 11.08
CA ALA A 183 -6.42 0.31 11.90
C ALA A 183 -5.36 1.10 11.11
N PRO A 184 -5.01 2.31 11.53
CA PRO A 184 -3.88 3.05 10.95
C PRO A 184 -2.60 2.21 10.90
N ILE A 185 -1.69 2.57 9.99
CA ILE A 185 -0.34 1.98 9.97
C ILE A 185 0.32 2.20 11.33
N PRO A 186 0.93 1.17 11.95
CA PRO A 186 1.56 1.30 13.24
C PRO A 186 2.65 2.38 13.28
N ARG A 187 2.79 3.03 14.41
CA ARG A 187 3.83 4.04 14.67
C ARG A 187 5.10 3.39 15.18
N VAL A 188 6.23 4.07 15.06
CA VAL A 188 7.48 3.59 15.65
C VAL A 188 7.46 3.75 17.17
N ASN A 189 6.99 4.91 17.68
CA ASN A 189 6.87 5.16 19.11
C ASN A 189 5.45 5.54 19.49
N GLU A 190 5.06 5.23 20.71
CA GLU A 190 3.81 5.72 21.29
C GLU A 190 3.81 7.27 21.31
N GLY A 191 2.74 7.86 20.78
CA GLY A 191 2.60 9.31 20.69
C GLY A 191 3.15 9.96 19.43
N ASP A 192 3.84 9.22 18.54
CA ASP A 192 4.15 9.71 17.20
C ASP A 192 2.83 9.95 16.41
N PRO A 193 2.82 10.87 15.44
CA PRO A 193 1.62 11.09 14.65
C PRO A 193 1.30 9.87 13.76
N GLU A 194 0.02 9.62 13.56
CA GLU A 194 -0.42 8.69 12.51
C GLU A 194 -0.21 9.35 11.15
N VAL A 195 0.45 8.66 10.24
CA VAL A 195 0.74 9.18 8.90
C VAL A 195 0.25 8.23 7.82
N GLY A 196 -0.34 8.77 6.78
CA GLY A 196 -0.59 8.04 5.55
C GLY A 196 0.75 7.74 4.86
N CYS A 197 1.04 6.47 4.66
CA CYS A 197 2.34 6.05 4.15
C CYS A 197 2.33 5.94 2.62
N GLU A 198 1.41 5.18 2.08
CA GLU A 198 1.37 4.90 0.65
C GLU A 198 -0.01 5.16 0.06
N THR A 199 -0.03 5.76 -1.12
CA THR A 199 -1.18 5.74 -2.03
C THR A 199 -0.75 5.20 -3.38
N ASN A 200 -1.67 4.57 -4.06
CA ASN A 200 -1.49 4.12 -5.43
C ASN A 200 -2.68 4.60 -6.26
N THR A 201 -2.40 5.39 -7.28
CA THR A 201 -3.42 5.89 -8.20
C THR A 201 -3.51 5.00 -9.42
N THR A 202 -4.67 4.40 -9.68
CA THR A 202 -4.94 3.69 -10.93
C THR A 202 -5.46 4.67 -11.96
N PRO A 203 -4.71 4.94 -13.06
CA PRO A 203 -5.12 5.91 -14.05
C PRO A 203 -5.82 5.28 -15.25
N LEU A 204 -6.62 6.10 -15.95
CA LEU A 204 -6.93 5.90 -17.36
C LEU A 204 -5.90 6.65 -18.20
N VAL A 205 -5.30 5.97 -19.17
CA VAL A 205 -4.28 6.55 -20.05
C VAL A 205 -4.66 6.38 -21.52
N ILE A 206 -4.25 7.35 -22.34
CA ILE A 206 -4.43 7.29 -23.81
C ILE A 206 -3.06 7.05 -24.44
N TRP A 207 -2.90 5.89 -25.06
CA TRP A 207 -1.64 5.55 -25.73
C TRP A 207 -1.38 6.47 -26.93
N LYS A 208 -0.14 6.95 -27.07
CA LYS A 208 0.29 7.80 -28.17
C LYS A 208 -0.06 7.23 -29.57
N ASN A 209 -0.09 5.92 -29.69
CA ASN A 209 -0.38 5.21 -30.94
C ASN A 209 -1.87 4.84 -31.09
N SER A 210 -2.76 5.35 -30.23
CA SER A 210 -4.20 5.17 -30.39
C SER A 210 -4.63 5.72 -31.77
N LYS A 211 -5.48 4.97 -32.46
CA LYS A 211 -6.04 5.40 -33.76
C LYS A 211 -7.24 6.35 -33.58
N HIS A 212 -7.80 6.37 -32.37
CA HIS A 212 -9.02 7.11 -32.04
C HIS A 212 -8.89 7.78 -30.67
N PRO A 213 -7.91 8.68 -30.47
CA PRO A 213 -7.73 9.33 -29.18
C PRO A 213 -8.96 10.15 -28.75
N GLU A 214 -9.68 10.76 -29.70
CA GLU A 214 -10.92 11.50 -29.47
C GLU A 214 -12.03 10.61 -28.86
N ILE A 215 -12.11 9.33 -29.26
CA ILE A 215 -13.08 8.38 -28.68
C ILE A 215 -12.63 7.99 -27.27
N CYS A 216 -11.32 7.84 -27.04
CA CYS A 216 -10.79 7.57 -25.70
C CYS A 216 -11.11 8.72 -24.74
N GLU A 217 -10.96 9.97 -25.17
CA GLU A 217 -11.31 11.15 -24.35
C GLU A 217 -12.80 11.17 -24.01
N GLU A 218 -13.68 10.93 -24.98
CA GLU A 218 -15.13 10.86 -24.73
C GLU A 218 -15.50 9.70 -23.80
N PHE A 219 -14.83 8.55 -23.93
CA PHE A 219 -15.04 7.43 -23.04
C PHE A 219 -14.59 7.75 -21.60
N ILE A 220 -13.45 8.41 -21.43
CA ILE A 220 -12.98 8.84 -20.11
C ILE A 220 -13.97 9.83 -19.50
N LYS A 221 -14.37 10.86 -20.22
CA LYS A 221 -15.39 11.84 -19.75
C LYS A 221 -16.70 11.16 -19.33
N PHE A 222 -17.12 10.14 -20.09
CA PHE A 222 -18.31 9.37 -19.77
C PHE A 222 -18.23 8.70 -18.38
N PHE A 223 -17.05 8.23 -17.97
CA PHE A 223 -16.85 7.65 -16.64
C PHE A 223 -17.03 8.64 -15.49
N TYR A 224 -16.69 9.92 -15.71
CA TYR A 224 -16.73 10.95 -14.67
C TYR A 224 -18.08 11.68 -14.57
N ASP A 225 -19.13 11.17 -15.23
CA ASP A 225 -20.52 11.47 -14.86
C ASP A 225 -20.77 10.94 -13.44
N GLU A 226 -21.32 11.76 -12.56
CA GLU A 226 -21.34 11.52 -11.11
C GLU A 226 -21.98 10.19 -10.74
N ASP A 227 -23.17 9.88 -11.30
CA ASP A 227 -23.86 8.62 -10.99
C ASP A 227 -23.06 7.39 -11.42
N ARG A 228 -22.47 7.43 -12.63
CA ARG A 228 -21.65 6.31 -13.16
C ARG A 228 -20.37 6.12 -12.40
N TYR A 229 -19.76 7.23 -11.98
CA TYR A 229 -18.51 7.15 -11.21
C TYR A 229 -18.75 6.53 -9.83
N VAL A 230 -19.84 6.90 -9.16
CA VAL A 230 -20.28 6.27 -7.91
C VAL A 230 -20.56 4.77 -8.13
N ASP A 231 -21.35 4.40 -9.16
CA ASP A 231 -21.63 3.00 -9.47
C ASP A 231 -20.35 2.19 -9.74
N PHE A 232 -19.38 2.80 -10.41
CA PHE A 232 -18.09 2.17 -10.65
C PHE A 232 -17.32 1.94 -9.35
N LEU A 233 -17.21 2.92 -8.47
CA LEU A 233 -16.54 2.75 -7.17
C LEU A 233 -17.24 1.69 -6.31
N LEU A 234 -18.58 1.64 -6.35
CA LEU A 234 -19.38 0.65 -5.65
C LEU A 234 -19.33 -0.75 -6.27
N SER A 235 -18.62 -0.95 -7.39
CA SER A 235 -18.30 -2.32 -7.84
C SER A 235 -17.30 -3.03 -6.91
N VAL A 236 -16.51 -2.27 -6.15
CA VAL A 236 -15.65 -2.75 -5.04
C VAL A 236 -15.75 -1.73 -3.89
N PRO A 237 -16.84 -1.78 -3.10
CA PRO A 237 -17.09 -0.81 -2.05
C PRO A 237 -15.94 -0.77 -1.04
N VAL A 238 -15.55 0.43 -0.59
CA VAL A 238 -14.42 0.71 0.31
C VAL A 238 -13.06 0.39 -0.34
N GLY A 239 -13.00 -0.58 -1.26
CA GLY A 239 -11.77 -0.98 -1.94
C GLY A 239 -11.28 0.02 -3.00
N MET A 240 -12.20 0.55 -3.81
CA MET A 240 -11.91 1.62 -4.77
C MET A 240 -12.23 2.98 -4.16
N MET A 241 -11.21 3.71 -3.74
CA MET A 241 -11.37 5.05 -3.18
C MET A 241 -11.49 6.09 -4.30
N SER A 242 -12.28 7.12 -4.06
CA SER A 242 -12.52 8.14 -5.08
C SER A 242 -11.28 8.98 -5.40
N GLY A 243 -10.97 9.16 -6.69
CA GLY A 243 -10.03 10.17 -7.15
C GLY A 243 -10.61 11.59 -7.17
N LEU A 244 -11.93 11.72 -6.94
CA LEU A 244 -12.65 13.00 -6.91
C LEU A 244 -13.14 13.33 -5.50
N LYS A 245 -13.08 14.59 -5.13
CA LYS A 245 -13.57 15.13 -3.85
C LYS A 245 -15.10 15.03 -3.78
N GLY A 246 -15.63 14.71 -2.61
CA GLY A 246 -17.05 14.76 -2.28
C GLY A 246 -17.93 13.67 -2.89
N VAL A 247 -17.36 12.76 -3.68
CA VAL A 247 -18.13 11.67 -4.32
C VAL A 247 -18.62 10.67 -3.28
N THR A 248 -17.80 10.37 -2.28
CA THR A 248 -18.16 9.45 -1.18
C THR A 248 -19.22 10.03 -0.24
N ASP A 249 -19.50 11.34 -0.29
CA ASP A 249 -20.58 11.99 0.46
C ASP A 249 -21.95 11.79 -0.19
N SER A 250 -22.01 11.25 -1.41
CA SER A 250 -23.28 11.05 -2.13
C SER A 250 -24.19 10.07 -1.39
N ALA A 251 -25.51 10.32 -1.46
CA ALA A 251 -26.49 9.44 -0.82
C ALA A 251 -26.44 7.99 -1.33
N THR A 252 -26.09 7.81 -2.61
CA THR A 252 -25.94 6.46 -3.22
C THR A 252 -24.76 5.72 -2.61
N TYR A 253 -23.59 6.36 -2.48
CA TYR A 253 -22.42 5.75 -1.87
C TYR A 253 -22.70 5.38 -0.41
N GLN A 254 -23.22 6.31 0.37
CA GLN A 254 -23.50 6.12 1.79
C GLN A 254 -24.64 5.12 2.08
N ALA A 255 -25.53 4.85 1.12
CA ALA A 255 -26.59 3.86 1.25
C ALA A 255 -26.12 2.41 0.95
N ASN A 256 -24.90 2.22 0.45
CA ASN A 256 -24.37 0.89 0.14
C ASN A 256 -24.14 0.08 1.43
N GLU A 257 -24.63 -1.17 1.46
CA GLU A 257 -24.59 -2.04 2.64
C GLU A 257 -23.16 -2.34 3.10
N THR A 258 -22.23 -2.60 2.17
CA THR A 258 -20.82 -2.86 2.52
C THR A 258 -20.16 -1.63 3.12
N VAL A 259 -20.41 -0.43 2.55
CA VAL A 259 -19.90 0.84 3.11
C VAL A 259 -20.43 1.04 4.54
N GLN A 260 -21.71 0.76 4.79
CA GLN A 260 -22.29 0.88 6.13
C GLN A 260 -21.71 -0.13 7.12
N ASN A 261 -21.52 -1.38 6.69
CA ASN A 261 -20.99 -2.45 7.53
C ASN A 261 -19.50 -2.23 7.87
N PHE A 262 -18.75 -1.58 6.97
CA PHE A 262 -17.33 -1.29 7.12
C PHE A 262 -17.01 0.21 7.26
N GLN A 263 -17.93 0.97 7.86
CA GLN A 263 -17.77 2.42 8.02
C GLN A 263 -16.49 2.80 8.76
N HIS A 264 -16.06 2.01 9.76
CA HIS A 264 -14.81 2.24 10.47
C HIS A 264 -13.61 2.06 9.52
N ALA A 265 -13.55 0.99 8.76
CA ALA A 265 -12.49 0.75 7.79
C ALA A 265 -12.46 1.84 6.70
N ASP A 266 -13.62 2.28 6.18
CA ASP A 266 -13.70 3.39 5.23
C ASP A 266 -13.13 4.69 5.82
N GLN A 267 -13.41 5.00 7.09
CA GLN A 267 -12.85 6.16 7.78
C GLN A 267 -11.34 6.06 7.95
N VAL A 268 -10.82 4.90 8.39
CA VAL A 268 -9.38 4.66 8.55
C VAL A 268 -8.64 4.81 7.23
N LEU A 269 -9.14 4.19 6.16
CA LEU A 269 -8.53 4.29 4.83
C LEU A 269 -8.53 5.74 4.31
N ASN A 270 -9.62 6.48 4.49
CA ASN A 270 -9.67 7.90 4.13
C ASN A 270 -8.68 8.75 4.95
N GLN A 271 -8.50 8.44 6.23
CA GLN A 271 -7.47 9.07 7.07
C GLN A 271 -6.05 8.74 6.56
N MET A 272 -5.77 7.48 6.23
CA MET A 272 -4.47 7.06 5.69
C MET A 272 -4.18 7.64 4.31
N LEU A 273 -5.19 7.99 3.54
CA LEU A 273 -5.01 8.65 2.26
C LEU A 273 -4.48 10.09 2.41
N GLU A 274 -4.79 10.77 3.52
CA GLU A 274 -4.30 12.11 3.79
C GLU A 274 -2.78 12.12 3.99
N GLY A 275 -2.06 12.88 3.15
CA GLY A 275 -0.60 13.01 3.21
C GLY A 275 0.19 11.81 2.67
N SER A 276 -0.51 10.76 2.19
CA SER A 276 0.14 9.65 1.50
C SER A 276 0.60 10.02 0.10
N THR A 277 1.62 9.32 -0.39
CA THR A 277 2.17 9.47 -1.75
C THR A 277 2.57 8.11 -2.29
N SER A 278 2.75 7.98 -3.60
CA SER A 278 3.40 6.77 -4.16
C SER A 278 4.84 6.65 -3.67
N ILE A 279 5.31 5.41 -3.53
CA ILE A 279 6.66 5.08 -3.05
C ILE A 279 7.71 5.83 -3.86
N GLY A 280 8.54 6.61 -3.19
CA GLY A 280 9.62 7.38 -3.79
C GLY A 280 9.20 8.71 -4.42
N MET A 281 7.91 9.10 -4.30
CA MET A 281 7.39 10.38 -4.81
C MET A 281 7.12 11.42 -3.70
N GLU A 282 7.63 11.22 -2.51
CA GLU A 282 7.40 12.08 -1.34
C GLU A 282 7.89 13.53 -1.57
N TYR A 283 8.89 13.69 -2.44
CA TYR A 283 9.43 15.00 -2.85
C TYR A 283 9.01 15.40 -4.28
N GLY A 284 7.96 14.76 -4.82
CA GLY A 284 7.45 15.00 -6.16
C GLY A 284 7.82 13.94 -7.20
N PRO A 285 7.33 14.08 -8.44
CA PRO A 285 7.57 13.13 -9.51
C PRO A 285 9.07 13.01 -9.83
N ARG A 286 9.56 11.76 -9.89
CA ARG A 286 10.97 11.47 -10.19
C ARG A 286 11.15 10.08 -10.81
N ALA A 287 12.11 9.94 -11.71
CA ALA A 287 12.37 8.69 -12.40
C ALA A 287 12.94 7.60 -11.48
N GLU A 288 13.65 7.98 -10.41
CA GLU A 288 14.22 7.09 -9.41
C GLU A 288 13.15 6.24 -8.71
N ALA A 289 11.95 6.79 -8.48
CA ALA A 289 10.82 6.04 -7.91
C ALA A 289 10.43 4.82 -8.76
N GLY A 290 10.44 4.98 -10.09
CA GLY A 290 10.22 3.88 -11.02
C GLY A 290 11.31 2.82 -10.97
N LEU A 291 12.57 3.20 -10.78
CA LEU A 291 13.69 2.27 -10.63
C LEU A 291 13.63 1.55 -9.28
N LEU A 292 13.36 2.26 -8.17
CA LEU A 292 13.18 1.68 -6.84
C LEU A 292 12.14 0.55 -6.86
N THR A 293 10.99 0.79 -7.47
CA THR A 293 9.86 -0.14 -7.47
C THR A 293 9.94 -1.23 -8.53
N SER A 294 10.76 -1.09 -9.60
CA SER A 294 10.83 -2.06 -10.70
C SER A 294 12.00 -3.03 -10.63
N GLN A 295 13.12 -2.65 -10.01
CA GLN A 295 14.37 -3.42 -10.09
C GLN A 295 14.51 -4.54 -9.04
N ARG A 296 13.60 -4.59 -8.07
CA ARG A 296 13.55 -5.64 -7.03
C ARG A 296 14.84 -5.75 -6.20
N VAL A 297 15.51 -4.63 -5.97
CA VAL A 297 16.76 -4.61 -5.20
C VAL A 297 16.50 -4.90 -3.73
N ILE A 298 15.43 -4.34 -3.17
CA ILE A 298 15.05 -4.52 -1.75
C ILE A 298 14.58 -5.95 -1.49
N GLU A 299 13.79 -6.55 -2.39
CA GLU A 299 13.38 -7.95 -2.30
C GLU A 299 14.59 -8.89 -2.25
N LYS A 300 15.56 -8.68 -3.14
CA LYS A 300 16.82 -9.45 -3.17
C LYS A 300 17.65 -9.24 -1.90
N MET A 301 17.70 -8.02 -1.38
CA MET A 301 18.37 -7.69 -0.12
C MET A 301 17.78 -8.52 1.03
N PHE A 302 16.46 -8.54 1.18
CA PHE A 302 15.81 -9.33 2.22
C PHE A 302 16.07 -10.82 2.04
N GLN A 303 15.98 -11.36 0.80
CA GLN A 303 16.29 -12.76 0.53
C GLN A 303 17.75 -13.09 0.86
N ASP A 304 18.70 -12.20 0.57
CA ASP A 304 20.11 -12.41 0.88
C ASP A 304 20.35 -12.48 2.40
N ILE A 305 19.67 -11.63 3.16
CA ILE A 305 19.73 -11.67 4.64
C ILE A 305 19.16 -12.99 5.18
N VAL A 306 17.97 -13.41 4.72
CA VAL A 306 17.29 -14.56 5.34
C VAL A 306 17.76 -15.91 4.82
N ILE A 307 18.23 -16.00 3.57
CA ILE A 307 18.69 -17.24 2.93
C ILE A 307 20.19 -17.46 3.13
N ASN A 308 21.00 -16.42 2.84
CA ASN A 308 22.45 -16.50 2.88
C ASN A 308 23.04 -16.13 4.24
N GLY A 309 22.25 -15.47 5.10
CA GLY A 309 22.69 -14.99 6.40
C GLY A 309 23.61 -13.77 6.33
N THR A 310 23.53 -12.98 5.24
CA THR A 310 24.29 -11.75 5.11
C THR A 310 23.90 -10.76 6.23
N PRO A 311 24.87 -10.13 6.90
CA PRO A 311 24.57 -9.11 7.91
C PRO A 311 23.70 -7.99 7.34
N VAL A 312 22.77 -7.48 8.12
CA VAL A 312 21.78 -6.47 7.66
C VAL A 312 22.47 -5.22 7.11
N GLU A 313 23.48 -4.70 7.82
CA GLU A 313 24.20 -3.50 7.40
C GLU A 313 24.97 -3.71 6.08
N GLU A 314 25.53 -4.92 5.86
CA GLU A 314 26.25 -5.25 4.62
C GLU A 314 25.27 -5.38 3.46
N ALA A 315 24.12 -6.05 3.64
CA ALA A 315 23.10 -6.21 2.62
C ALA A 315 22.45 -4.87 2.27
N ALA A 316 22.15 -4.02 3.27
CA ALA A 316 21.60 -2.69 3.09
C ALA A 316 22.54 -1.78 2.31
N GLN A 317 23.85 -1.79 2.65
CA GLN A 317 24.86 -1.01 1.92
C GLN A 317 24.98 -1.46 0.46
N ALA A 318 25.03 -2.77 0.21
CA ALA A 318 25.11 -3.29 -1.16
C ALA A 318 23.85 -2.93 -1.98
N ALA A 319 22.66 -2.98 -1.37
CA ALA A 319 21.42 -2.58 -2.02
C ALA A 319 21.36 -1.07 -2.28
N GLU A 320 21.79 -0.24 -1.34
CA GLU A 320 21.87 1.21 -1.50
C GLU A 320 22.85 1.61 -2.62
N ASP A 321 24.03 1.00 -2.65
CA ASP A 321 25.02 1.24 -3.72
C ASP A 321 24.44 0.86 -5.09
N GLN A 322 23.79 -0.31 -5.20
CA GLN A 322 23.15 -0.75 -6.44
C GLN A 322 22.02 0.19 -6.89
N LEU A 323 21.18 0.66 -5.97
CA LEU A 323 20.12 1.62 -6.30
C LEU A 323 20.72 2.95 -6.76
N ASN A 324 21.76 3.46 -6.09
CA ASN A 324 22.43 4.71 -6.48
C ASN A 324 23.10 4.61 -7.86
N GLU A 325 23.67 3.45 -8.22
CA GLU A 325 24.17 3.20 -9.59
C GLU A 325 23.03 3.25 -10.62
N LEU A 326 21.87 2.66 -10.30
CA LEU A 326 20.68 2.71 -11.17
C LEU A 326 20.14 4.14 -11.28
N PHE A 327 20.01 4.86 -10.19
CA PHE A 327 19.50 6.24 -10.17
C PHE A 327 20.40 7.18 -10.99
N ALA A 328 21.72 6.97 -10.99
CA ALA A 328 22.64 7.73 -11.84
C ALA A 328 22.40 7.55 -13.36
N THR A 329 21.59 6.58 -13.77
CA THR A 329 21.27 6.36 -15.21
C THR A 329 20.14 7.25 -15.71
N VAL A 330 19.39 7.88 -14.82
CA VAL A 330 18.21 8.72 -15.15
C VAL A 330 18.41 10.19 -14.78
N ASN A 331 19.53 10.54 -14.14
CA ASN A 331 19.94 11.89 -13.76
C ASN A 331 20.90 12.54 -14.79
#